data_0eefee255fc26e7ad2c51b6ca6882d0d
#
_entry.id   0eefee255fc26e7ad2c51b6ca6882d0d
#
_cell.length_a   1.000
_cell.length_b   1.000
_cell.length_c   1.000
_cell.angle_alpha   90.00
_cell.angle_beta   90.00
_cell.angle_gamma   90.00
#
_symmetry.space_group_name_H-M   'P 1'
#
loop_
_entity.id
_entity.type
_entity.pdbx_description
1 polymer ?
#
loop_
_entity_poly.entity_id
_entity_poly.type
_entity_poly.pdbx_seq_one_letter_code
_entity_poly.pdbx_strand_id
1 'polypeptide(L)'
;MQDKLTISGQVNFSSHLQADGDVEMIVVVFYPHTMNMFLNTPASSFYNQEISGYDIEDKQLNELAMQVFECEDNNLCVTLIEEWLLSRLSTKPYDTTYRVKRINAAIDKLCAAPHTLVTELSPICCLGKKQFEREFYLHVGMNPKEYSRIVRFQKALRLMQHQQGKTNQADLAYTNGYADQSHLIREFKKLCGYTPLSL
;
A
#
# COMPACT_ATOMS: atom_id res chain seq x y z
N MET A 1 13.53 2.69 -20.90
CA MET A 1 13.93 3.87 -20.09
C MET A 1 12.90 3.95 -18.98
N GLN A 2 13.30 3.82 -17.73
CA GLN A 2 12.35 3.93 -16.60
C GLN A 2 11.94 5.40 -16.48
N ASP A 3 10.65 5.66 -16.24
CA ASP A 3 10.18 7.02 -16.04
C ASP A 3 10.81 7.62 -14.77
N LYS A 4 11.20 8.89 -14.85
CA LYS A 4 11.82 9.62 -13.75
C LYS A 4 10.89 9.76 -12.53
N LEU A 5 9.59 9.70 -12.75
CA LEU A 5 8.55 9.70 -11.73
C LEU A 5 7.62 8.53 -11.98
N THR A 6 7.58 7.57 -11.07
CA THR A 6 6.70 6.40 -11.13
C THR A 6 5.78 6.37 -9.92
N ILE A 7 4.51 6.09 -10.14
CA ILE A 7 3.51 5.90 -9.09
C ILE A 7 3.04 4.46 -9.14
N SER A 8 3.31 3.75 -8.05
CA SER A 8 2.92 2.35 -7.86
C SER A 8 1.72 2.26 -6.92
N GLY A 9 0.68 1.58 -7.35
CA GLY A 9 -0.47 1.28 -6.51
C GLY A 9 -0.29 0.05 -5.64
N GLN A 10 -1.37 -0.37 -4.99
CA GLN A 10 -1.41 -1.63 -4.26
C GLN A 10 -1.37 -2.80 -5.26
N VAL A 11 -0.48 -3.75 -5.01
CA VAL A 11 -0.31 -4.95 -5.85
C VAL A 11 -0.62 -6.22 -5.06
N ASN A 12 -1.10 -7.25 -5.75
CA ASN A 12 -1.41 -8.56 -5.17
C ASN A 12 -0.55 -9.69 -5.79
N PHE A 13 0.57 -9.33 -6.36
CA PHE A 13 1.57 -10.23 -6.96
C PHE A 13 2.98 -9.73 -6.66
N SER A 14 3.97 -10.58 -6.88
CA SER A 14 5.39 -10.20 -6.82
C SER A 14 5.85 -9.61 -8.15
N SER A 15 6.66 -8.55 -8.09
CA SER A 15 7.43 -8.04 -9.22
C SER A 15 8.92 -8.14 -8.90
N HIS A 16 9.72 -8.32 -9.92
CA HIS A 16 11.18 -8.29 -9.82
C HIS A 16 11.67 -6.99 -10.45
N LEU A 17 12.36 -6.18 -9.65
CA LEU A 17 13.06 -5.00 -10.13
C LEU A 17 14.50 -5.40 -10.43
N GLN A 18 14.97 -5.08 -11.62
CA GLN A 18 16.35 -5.25 -12.01
C GLN A 18 16.94 -3.87 -12.29
N ALA A 19 17.98 -3.50 -11.56
CA ALA A 19 18.75 -2.30 -11.82
C ALA A 19 19.89 -2.65 -12.79
N ASP A 20 20.12 -1.79 -13.78
CA ASP A 20 21.25 -1.87 -14.71
C ASP A 20 22.11 -0.62 -14.48
N GLY A 21 23.26 -0.79 -13.81
CA GLY A 21 24.14 0.28 -13.37
C GLY A 21 23.78 0.89 -12.01
N ASP A 22 24.34 2.06 -11.74
CA ASP A 22 24.10 2.82 -10.51
C ASP A 22 22.71 3.51 -10.58
N VAL A 23 21.89 3.31 -9.55
CA VAL A 23 20.55 3.87 -9.44
C VAL A 23 20.41 4.63 -8.14
N GLU A 24 20.10 5.92 -8.21
CA GLU A 24 19.60 6.70 -7.08
C GLU A 24 18.09 6.82 -7.16
N MET A 25 17.40 6.62 -6.03
CA MET A 25 15.95 6.66 -5.96
C MET A 25 15.47 7.21 -4.62
N ILE A 26 14.58 8.19 -4.67
CA ILE A 26 13.82 8.63 -3.49
C ILE A 26 12.44 7.98 -3.55
N VAL A 27 12.06 7.27 -2.49
CA VAL A 27 10.78 6.57 -2.41
C VAL A 27 9.90 7.20 -1.33
N VAL A 28 8.72 7.66 -1.74
CA VAL A 28 7.68 8.16 -0.82
C VAL A 28 6.64 7.07 -0.63
N VAL A 29 6.52 6.55 0.61
CA VAL A 29 5.57 5.48 0.94
C VAL A 29 4.38 6.07 1.68
N PHE A 30 3.20 5.97 1.07
CA PHE A 30 1.94 6.40 1.69
C PHE A 30 1.31 5.30 2.54
N TYR A 31 0.61 5.68 3.60
CA TYR A 31 -0.35 4.77 4.22
C TYR A 31 -1.39 4.34 3.18
N PRO A 32 -1.89 3.10 3.22
CA PRO A 32 -2.70 2.51 2.14
C PRO A 32 -3.92 3.34 1.71
N HIS A 33 -4.47 4.15 2.60
CA HIS A 33 -5.69 4.94 2.40
C HIS A 33 -5.43 6.45 2.23
N THR A 34 -4.17 6.90 2.19
CA THR A 34 -3.85 8.35 2.22
C THR A 34 -3.43 8.93 0.89
N MET A 35 -3.19 8.12 -0.14
CA MET A 35 -2.77 8.62 -1.46
C MET A 35 -3.72 9.71 -2.01
N ASN A 36 -5.02 9.55 -1.82
CA ASN A 36 -6.04 10.53 -2.24
C ASN A 36 -5.94 11.89 -1.52
N MET A 37 -5.17 11.97 -0.43
CA MET A 37 -4.89 13.25 0.24
C MET A 37 -3.88 14.09 -0.55
N PHE A 38 -3.07 13.46 -1.37
CA PHE A 38 -1.97 14.08 -2.10
C PHE A 38 -2.23 14.14 -3.60
N LEU A 39 -2.78 13.08 -4.17
CA LEU A 39 -3.14 13.00 -5.59
C LEU A 39 -4.65 13.16 -5.77
N ASN A 40 -5.05 13.84 -6.84
CA ASN A 40 -6.48 14.01 -7.20
C ASN A 40 -7.06 12.78 -7.94
N THR A 41 -6.33 11.67 -7.92
CA THR A 41 -6.67 10.42 -8.57
C THR A 41 -6.98 9.37 -7.50
N PRO A 42 -8.07 8.62 -7.60
CA PRO A 42 -8.40 7.59 -6.63
C PRO A 42 -7.35 6.46 -6.66
N ALA A 43 -7.04 5.89 -5.48
CA ALA A 43 -6.05 4.82 -5.35
C ALA A 43 -6.40 3.58 -6.21
N SER A 44 -7.69 3.36 -6.49
CA SER A 44 -8.16 2.29 -7.37
C SER A 44 -7.65 2.38 -8.82
N SER A 45 -7.28 3.58 -9.28
CA SER A 45 -6.72 3.77 -10.63
C SER A 45 -5.30 3.22 -10.77
N PHE A 46 -4.64 2.96 -9.65
CA PHE A 46 -3.27 2.42 -9.59
C PHE A 46 -3.23 0.94 -9.21
N TYR A 47 -4.38 0.28 -9.04
CA TYR A 47 -4.44 -1.12 -8.60
C TYR A 47 -3.72 -2.05 -9.59
N ASN A 48 -2.72 -2.80 -9.09
CA ASN A 48 -1.87 -3.69 -9.89
C ASN A 48 -1.15 -2.99 -11.06
N GLN A 49 -0.90 -1.69 -10.93
CA GLN A 49 -0.25 -0.91 -11.98
C GLN A 49 0.87 -0.05 -11.41
N GLU A 50 1.87 0.15 -12.25
CA GLU A 50 2.85 1.22 -12.16
C GLU A 50 2.61 2.13 -13.34
N ILE A 51 2.42 3.41 -13.08
CA ILE A 51 2.19 4.40 -14.13
C ILE A 51 3.21 5.52 -14.03
N SER A 52 3.50 6.15 -15.16
CA SER A 52 4.27 7.38 -15.17
C SER A 52 3.52 8.47 -14.39
N GLY A 53 4.19 9.15 -13.48
CA GLY A 53 3.59 10.29 -12.79
C GLY A 53 3.26 11.44 -13.75
N TYR A 54 3.89 11.50 -14.90
CA TYR A 54 3.60 12.48 -15.96
C TYR A 54 2.26 12.22 -16.68
N ASP A 55 1.74 11.00 -16.60
CA ASP A 55 0.40 10.65 -17.12
C ASP A 55 -0.73 11.16 -16.20
N ILE A 56 -0.36 11.62 -15.00
CA ILE A 56 -1.31 12.30 -14.11
C ILE A 56 -1.33 13.79 -14.48
N GLU A 57 -2.52 14.31 -14.77
CA GLU A 57 -2.71 15.73 -15.06
C GLU A 57 -2.57 16.60 -13.80
N ASP A 58 -1.38 16.60 -13.20
CA ASP A 58 -1.04 17.37 -12.00
C ASP A 58 0.23 18.19 -12.23
N LYS A 59 0.03 19.46 -12.59
CA LYS A 59 1.15 20.39 -12.89
C LYS A 59 2.13 20.55 -11.73
N GLN A 60 1.63 20.65 -10.49
CA GLN A 60 2.48 20.84 -9.32
C GLN A 60 3.30 19.58 -9.01
N LEU A 61 2.76 18.38 -9.25
CA LEU A 61 3.52 17.14 -9.13
C LEU A 61 4.63 17.06 -10.20
N ASN A 62 4.32 17.48 -11.43
CA ASN A 62 5.30 17.49 -12.51
C ASN A 62 6.41 18.53 -12.26
N GLU A 63 6.07 19.71 -11.75
CA GLU A 63 7.04 20.73 -11.35
C GLU A 63 7.95 20.24 -10.23
N LEU A 64 7.39 19.60 -9.20
CA LEU A 64 8.15 18.95 -8.13
C LEU A 64 9.12 17.89 -8.68
N ALA A 65 8.64 17.03 -9.56
CA ALA A 65 9.46 15.98 -10.16
C ALA A 65 10.66 16.54 -10.94
N MET A 66 10.47 17.64 -11.67
CA MET A 66 11.55 18.33 -12.36
C MET A 66 12.56 18.91 -11.37
N GLN A 67 12.11 19.61 -10.31
CA GLN A 67 12.98 20.19 -9.30
C GLN A 67 13.81 19.13 -8.58
N VAL A 68 13.17 18.00 -8.16
CA VAL A 68 13.85 16.88 -7.50
C VAL A 68 14.85 16.21 -8.44
N PHE A 69 14.51 16.07 -9.72
CA PHE A 69 15.41 15.46 -10.70
C PHE A 69 16.66 16.30 -11.01
N GLU A 70 16.53 17.63 -10.99
CA GLU A 70 17.64 18.57 -11.24
C GLU A 70 18.47 18.84 -9.97
N CYS A 71 18.00 18.42 -8.80
CA CYS A 71 18.64 18.68 -7.51
C CYS A 71 19.70 17.61 -7.21
N GLU A 72 20.93 18.05 -6.93
CA GLU A 72 22.04 17.16 -6.54
C GLU A 72 22.11 16.91 -5.02
N ASP A 73 21.39 17.70 -4.21
CA ASP A 73 21.36 17.57 -2.75
C ASP A 73 20.12 16.77 -2.29
N ASN A 74 20.34 15.56 -1.82
CA ASN A 74 19.28 14.67 -1.34
C ASN A 74 18.46 15.28 -0.18
N ASN A 75 19.06 16.10 0.69
CA ASN A 75 18.32 16.74 1.80
C ASN A 75 17.38 17.82 1.26
N LEU A 76 17.83 18.57 0.27
CA LEU A 76 16.99 19.56 -0.40
C LEU A 76 15.84 18.88 -1.16
N CYS A 77 16.13 17.77 -1.85
CA CYS A 77 15.09 16.96 -2.50
C CYS A 77 14.00 16.51 -1.53
N VAL A 78 14.39 16.00 -0.36
CA VAL A 78 13.44 15.59 0.70
C VAL A 78 12.63 16.80 1.18
N THR A 79 13.27 17.96 1.39
CA THR A 79 12.58 19.19 1.82
C THR A 79 11.52 19.63 0.80
N LEU A 80 11.86 19.63 -0.50
CA LEU A 80 10.91 19.98 -1.57
C LEU A 80 9.70 19.05 -1.59
N ILE A 81 9.93 17.74 -1.40
CA ILE A 81 8.85 16.74 -1.32
C ILE A 81 7.97 16.99 -0.10
N GLU A 82 8.56 17.24 1.07
CA GLU A 82 7.81 17.50 2.31
C GLU A 82 6.96 18.77 2.19
N GLU A 83 7.50 19.85 1.67
CA GLU A 83 6.76 21.11 1.44
C GLU A 83 5.57 20.90 0.49
N TRP A 84 5.77 20.15 -0.59
CA TRP A 84 4.70 19.80 -1.51
C TRP A 84 3.61 18.98 -0.80
N LEU A 85 3.98 17.94 -0.02
CA LEU A 85 3.04 17.12 0.73
C LEU A 85 2.24 17.96 1.73
N LEU A 86 2.89 18.86 2.47
CA LEU A 86 2.23 19.76 3.42
C LEU A 86 1.26 20.73 2.73
N SER A 87 1.66 21.26 1.58
CA SER A 87 0.79 22.15 0.79
C SER A 87 -0.49 21.43 0.34
N ARG A 88 -0.37 20.16 -0.08
CA ARG A 88 -1.53 19.33 -0.46
C ARG A 88 -2.48 19.06 0.70
N LEU A 89 -1.94 18.78 1.88
CA LEU A 89 -2.75 18.53 3.08
C LEU A 89 -3.54 19.78 3.50
N SER A 90 -2.92 20.96 3.43
CA SER A 90 -3.56 22.22 3.84
C SER A 90 -4.77 22.61 2.98
N THR A 91 -4.83 22.14 1.74
CA THR A 91 -5.90 22.49 0.78
C THR A 91 -7.05 21.48 0.75
N LYS A 92 -6.94 20.35 1.48
CA LYS A 92 -7.96 19.29 1.40
C LYS A 92 -9.24 19.67 2.17
N PRO A 93 -10.43 19.44 1.56
CA PRO A 93 -11.70 19.64 2.23
C PRO A 93 -11.86 18.71 3.46
N TYR A 94 -12.59 19.20 4.47
CA TYR A 94 -12.91 18.41 5.67
C TYR A 94 -13.58 17.05 5.36
N ASP A 95 -14.46 17.01 4.37
CA ASP A 95 -15.12 15.76 3.96
C ASP A 95 -14.13 14.68 3.50
N THR A 96 -13.09 15.07 2.73
CA THR A 96 -12.03 14.14 2.33
C THR A 96 -11.30 13.57 3.53
N THR A 97 -10.92 14.43 4.47
CA THR A 97 -10.25 14.02 5.71
C THR A 97 -11.12 13.09 6.55
N TYR A 98 -12.42 13.36 6.63
CA TYR A 98 -13.37 12.53 7.36
C TYR A 98 -13.52 11.13 6.74
N ARG A 99 -13.62 11.04 5.41
CA ARG A 99 -13.69 9.76 4.69
C ARG A 99 -12.43 8.92 4.92
N VAL A 100 -11.26 9.54 4.80
CA VAL A 100 -9.97 8.90 5.07
C VAL A 100 -9.91 8.32 6.49
N LYS A 101 -10.33 9.10 7.51
CA LYS A 101 -10.37 8.63 8.91
C LYS A 101 -11.29 7.41 9.10
N ARG A 102 -12.43 7.37 8.41
CA ARG A 102 -13.36 6.22 8.47
C ARG A 102 -12.74 4.96 7.89
N ILE A 103 -12.07 5.05 6.74
CA ILE A 103 -11.37 3.92 6.13
C ILE A 103 -10.18 3.49 6.99
N ASN A 104 -9.46 4.44 7.61
CA ASN A 104 -8.40 4.11 8.54
C ASN A 104 -8.87 3.18 9.68
N ALA A 105 -10.03 3.42 10.26
CA ALA A 105 -10.57 2.58 11.32
C ALA A 105 -10.76 1.12 10.88
N ALA A 106 -11.18 0.88 9.63
CA ALA A 106 -11.26 -0.47 9.07
C ALA A 106 -9.88 -1.08 8.82
N ILE A 107 -8.92 -0.29 8.38
CA ILE A 107 -7.52 -0.72 8.17
C ILE A 107 -6.90 -1.13 9.51
N ASP A 108 -7.03 -0.31 10.55
CA ASP A 108 -6.54 -0.62 11.89
C ASP A 108 -7.13 -1.92 12.42
N LYS A 109 -8.45 -2.12 12.21
CA LYS A 109 -9.11 -3.37 12.57
C LYS A 109 -8.56 -4.57 11.78
N LEU A 110 -8.33 -4.44 10.47
CA LEU A 110 -7.73 -5.48 9.65
C LEU A 110 -6.27 -5.74 10.03
N CYS A 111 -5.51 -4.71 10.36
CA CYS A 111 -4.14 -4.88 10.86
C CYS A 111 -4.10 -5.62 12.20
N ALA A 112 -5.06 -5.39 13.09
CA ALA A 112 -5.18 -6.11 14.35
C ALA A 112 -5.69 -7.56 14.14
N ALA A 113 -6.77 -7.71 13.39
CA ALA A 113 -7.48 -8.97 13.15
C ALA A 113 -7.78 -9.16 11.65
N PRO A 114 -6.84 -9.70 10.85
CA PRO A 114 -6.98 -9.77 9.38
C PRO A 114 -8.14 -10.63 8.88
N HIS A 115 -8.68 -11.51 9.72
CA HIS A 115 -9.83 -12.37 9.37
C HIS A 115 -11.20 -11.70 9.61
N THR A 116 -11.22 -10.43 10.06
CA THR A 116 -12.46 -9.68 10.27
C THR A 116 -13.28 -9.60 8.98
N LEU A 117 -14.57 -9.92 9.07
CA LEU A 117 -15.47 -9.93 7.93
C LEU A 117 -15.87 -8.52 7.50
N VAL A 118 -16.19 -8.36 6.22
CA VAL A 118 -16.68 -7.07 5.68
C VAL A 118 -17.95 -6.58 6.41
N THR A 119 -18.80 -7.53 6.85
CA THR A 119 -20.00 -7.23 7.65
C THR A 119 -19.70 -6.67 9.04
N GLU A 120 -18.50 -6.92 9.56
CA GLU A 120 -18.03 -6.36 10.83
C GLU A 120 -17.26 -5.03 10.62
N LEU A 121 -16.61 -4.86 9.47
CA LEU A 121 -15.87 -3.63 9.13
C LEU A 121 -16.79 -2.47 8.74
N SER A 122 -17.85 -2.75 7.99
CA SER A 122 -18.73 -1.68 7.47
C SER A 122 -19.42 -0.86 8.58
N PRO A 123 -19.90 -1.43 9.70
CA PRO A 123 -20.42 -0.66 10.84
C PRO A 123 -19.36 0.23 11.51
N ILE A 124 -18.11 -0.22 11.61
CA ILE A 124 -16.99 0.57 12.17
C ILE A 124 -16.81 1.87 11.38
N CYS A 125 -17.00 1.80 10.06
CA CYS A 125 -16.96 2.96 9.17
C CYS A 125 -18.29 3.74 9.12
N CYS A 126 -19.32 3.35 9.87
CA CYS A 126 -20.68 3.91 9.76
C CYS A 126 -21.19 3.88 8.31
N LEU A 127 -20.97 2.79 7.59
CA LEU A 127 -21.36 2.60 6.19
C LEU A 127 -22.17 1.32 6.00
N GLY A 128 -23.06 1.31 5.02
CA GLY A 128 -23.63 0.07 4.51
C GLY A 128 -22.57 -0.75 3.76
N LYS A 129 -22.70 -2.08 3.73
CA LYS A 129 -21.72 -3.00 3.15
C LYS A 129 -21.24 -2.60 1.75
N LYS A 130 -22.17 -2.36 0.80
CA LYS A 130 -21.82 -1.98 -0.60
C LYS A 130 -21.08 -0.65 -0.67
N GLN A 131 -21.49 0.32 0.15
CA GLN A 131 -20.85 1.63 0.21
C GLN A 131 -19.46 1.52 0.80
N PHE A 132 -19.28 0.72 1.88
CA PHE A 132 -17.98 0.46 2.48
C PHE A 132 -17.01 -0.18 1.48
N GLU A 133 -17.43 -1.24 0.76
CA GLU A 133 -16.59 -1.91 -0.24
C GLU A 133 -16.15 -0.94 -1.34
N ARG A 134 -17.06 -0.07 -1.80
CA ARG A 134 -16.74 0.96 -2.81
C ARG A 134 -15.76 2.01 -2.27
N GLU A 135 -16.03 2.58 -1.10
CA GLU A 135 -15.16 3.60 -0.49
C GLU A 135 -13.78 3.02 -0.16
N PHE A 136 -13.74 1.79 0.36
CA PHE A 136 -12.48 1.10 0.64
C PHE A 136 -11.66 0.90 -0.65
N TYR A 137 -12.28 0.43 -1.72
CA TYR A 137 -11.63 0.27 -3.01
C TYR A 137 -11.10 1.59 -3.59
N LEU A 138 -11.88 2.66 -3.52
CA LEU A 138 -11.48 3.99 -4.00
C LEU A 138 -10.28 4.55 -3.22
N HIS A 139 -10.24 4.34 -1.90
CA HIS A 139 -9.19 4.89 -1.05
C HIS A 139 -7.94 4.02 -0.94
N VAL A 140 -8.09 2.69 -0.96
CA VAL A 140 -7.00 1.73 -0.75
C VAL A 140 -6.46 1.17 -2.06
N GLY A 141 -7.26 1.17 -3.12
CA GLY A 141 -6.88 0.60 -4.41
C GLY A 141 -7.20 -0.88 -4.57
N MET A 142 -7.62 -1.57 -3.50
CA MET A 142 -8.02 -2.98 -3.56
C MET A 142 -9.21 -3.25 -2.63
N ASN A 143 -9.90 -4.39 -2.82
CA ASN A 143 -11.02 -4.72 -1.97
C ASN A 143 -10.56 -5.17 -0.55
N PRO A 144 -11.43 -5.07 0.47
CA PRO A 144 -11.05 -5.40 1.86
C PRO A 144 -10.53 -6.83 2.04
N LYS A 145 -11.03 -7.80 1.28
CA LYS A 145 -10.61 -9.20 1.35
C LYS A 145 -9.18 -9.39 0.81
N GLU A 146 -8.84 -8.73 -0.29
CA GLU A 146 -7.48 -8.74 -0.84
C GLU A 146 -6.50 -8.05 0.11
N TYR A 147 -6.88 -6.89 0.64
CA TYR A 147 -6.07 -6.19 1.63
C TYR A 147 -5.80 -7.06 2.87
N SER A 148 -6.84 -7.70 3.40
CA SER A 148 -6.72 -8.67 4.51
C SER A 148 -5.68 -9.77 4.23
N ARG A 149 -5.64 -10.30 2.99
CA ARG A 149 -4.65 -11.32 2.58
C ARG A 149 -3.22 -10.77 2.62
N ILE A 150 -3.00 -9.55 2.15
CA ILE A 150 -1.69 -8.90 2.21
C ILE A 150 -1.26 -8.67 3.66
N VAL A 151 -2.16 -8.19 4.51
CA VAL A 151 -1.87 -7.99 5.94
C VAL A 151 -1.48 -9.30 6.62
N ARG A 152 -2.19 -10.40 6.36
CA ARG A 152 -1.83 -11.74 6.89
C ARG A 152 -0.45 -12.17 6.42
N PHE A 153 -0.17 -12.03 5.13
CA PHE A 153 1.12 -12.35 4.55
C PHE A 153 2.25 -11.54 5.20
N GLN A 154 2.08 -10.22 5.31
CA GLN A 154 3.09 -9.36 5.94
C GLN A 154 3.34 -9.70 7.42
N LYS A 155 2.28 -10.06 8.17
CA LYS A 155 2.44 -10.53 9.55
C LYS A 155 3.23 -11.82 9.62
N ALA A 156 2.89 -12.80 8.79
CA ALA A 156 3.59 -14.08 8.74
C ALA A 156 5.07 -13.88 8.35
N LEU A 157 5.34 -13.04 7.35
CA LEU A 157 6.70 -12.71 6.91
C LEU A 157 7.52 -12.07 8.03
N ARG A 158 6.97 -11.09 8.75
CA ARG A 158 7.65 -10.46 9.90
C ARG A 158 7.96 -11.46 11.01
N LEU A 159 7.02 -12.35 11.33
CA LEU A 159 7.25 -13.40 12.33
C LEU A 159 8.39 -14.34 11.93
N MET A 160 8.46 -14.73 10.66
CA MET A 160 9.54 -15.56 10.13
C MET A 160 10.90 -14.85 10.25
N GLN A 161 10.97 -13.57 9.87
CA GLN A 161 12.19 -12.78 9.97
C GLN A 161 12.68 -12.63 11.42
N HIS A 162 11.77 -12.38 12.36
CA HIS A 162 12.11 -12.26 13.79
C HIS A 162 12.56 -13.57 14.42
N GLN A 163 12.02 -14.70 13.99
CA GLN A 163 12.32 -16.03 14.55
C GLN A 163 13.47 -16.76 13.82
N GLN A 164 14.16 -16.09 12.90
CA GLN A 164 15.32 -16.61 12.18
C GLN A 164 15.08 -18.01 11.57
N GLY A 165 13.91 -18.24 10.99
CA GLY A 165 13.59 -19.51 10.32
C GLY A 165 13.26 -20.70 11.25
N LYS A 166 13.20 -20.50 12.58
CA LYS A 166 12.86 -21.55 13.55
C LYS A 166 11.37 -21.82 13.71
N THR A 167 10.53 -21.11 12.97
CA THR A 167 9.08 -21.24 13.10
C THR A 167 8.57 -22.48 12.37
N ASN A 168 7.81 -23.32 13.07
CA ASN A 168 7.05 -24.38 12.45
C ASN A 168 5.97 -23.78 11.53
N GLN A 169 5.89 -24.22 10.28
CA GLN A 169 4.94 -23.70 9.30
C GLN A 169 3.47 -23.92 9.70
N ALA A 170 3.18 -25.00 10.43
CA ALA A 170 1.83 -25.25 10.94
C ALA A 170 1.43 -24.20 11.99
N ASP A 171 2.35 -23.88 12.91
CA ASP A 171 2.14 -22.84 13.93
C ASP A 171 2.03 -21.45 13.28
N LEU A 172 2.86 -21.18 12.27
CA LEU A 172 2.80 -19.94 11.51
C LEU A 172 1.45 -19.78 10.79
N ALA A 173 0.96 -20.86 10.18
CA ALA A 173 -0.35 -20.87 9.53
C ALA A 173 -1.47 -20.59 10.53
N TYR A 174 -1.50 -21.32 11.64
CA TYR A 174 -2.51 -21.16 12.67
C TYR A 174 -2.51 -19.76 13.29
N THR A 175 -1.34 -19.27 13.70
CA THR A 175 -1.18 -17.94 14.35
C THR A 175 -1.62 -16.79 13.46
N ASN A 176 -1.47 -16.93 12.13
CA ASN A 176 -1.83 -15.89 11.17
C ASN A 176 -3.20 -16.09 10.50
N GLY A 177 -4.02 -17.05 10.99
CA GLY A 177 -5.38 -17.24 10.52
C GLY A 177 -5.49 -17.86 9.13
N TYR A 178 -4.50 -18.67 8.72
CA TYR A 178 -4.61 -19.55 7.57
C TYR A 178 -5.34 -20.83 7.95
N ALA A 179 -6.09 -21.41 7.01
CA ALA A 179 -6.84 -22.63 7.28
C ALA A 179 -5.90 -23.83 7.58
N ASP A 180 -4.79 -23.89 6.86
CA ASP A 180 -3.75 -24.92 6.98
C ASP A 180 -2.41 -24.43 6.41
N GLN A 181 -1.37 -25.25 6.56
CA GLN A 181 -0.03 -24.99 6.01
C GLN A 181 -0.04 -24.86 4.47
N SER A 182 -0.86 -25.65 3.79
CA SER A 182 -0.95 -25.61 2.32
C SER A 182 -1.55 -24.30 1.83
N HIS A 183 -2.51 -23.73 2.57
CA HIS A 183 -3.08 -22.42 2.31
C HIS A 183 -2.01 -21.32 2.48
N LEU A 184 -1.23 -21.37 3.57
CA LEU A 184 -0.11 -20.46 3.81
C LEU A 184 0.88 -20.49 2.63
N ILE A 185 1.35 -21.68 2.24
CA ILE A 185 2.32 -21.87 1.15
C ILE A 185 1.79 -21.30 -0.17
N ARG A 186 0.53 -21.57 -0.51
CA ARG A 186 -0.10 -21.04 -1.74
C ARG A 186 -0.17 -19.51 -1.74
N GLU A 187 -0.54 -18.90 -0.60
CA GLU A 187 -0.60 -17.45 -0.47
C GLU A 187 0.79 -16.81 -0.58
N PHE A 188 1.82 -17.38 0.07
CA PHE A 188 3.19 -16.92 -0.05
C PHE A 188 3.67 -16.98 -1.49
N LYS A 189 3.51 -18.14 -2.14
CA LYS A 189 3.93 -18.30 -3.53
C LYS A 189 3.24 -17.33 -4.49
N LYS A 190 1.98 -16.98 -4.21
CA LYS A 190 1.24 -15.99 -5.00
C LYS A 190 1.73 -14.56 -4.77
N LEU A 191 2.05 -14.18 -3.51
CA LEU A 191 2.33 -12.79 -3.14
C LEU A 191 3.81 -12.41 -3.27
N CYS A 192 4.75 -13.35 -3.03
CA CYS A 192 6.18 -13.07 -3.14
C CYS A 192 6.94 -13.97 -4.12
N GLY A 193 6.27 -14.94 -4.75
CA GLY A 193 6.91 -15.89 -5.68
C GLY A 193 7.64 -17.05 -4.99
N TYR A 194 7.85 -16.99 -3.69
CA TYR A 194 8.62 -17.96 -2.90
C TYR A 194 7.73 -18.70 -1.89
N THR A 195 8.20 -19.86 -1.43
CA THR A 195 7.60 -20.55 -0.30
C THR A 195 8.21 -20.05 1.02
N PRO A 196 7.53 -20.22 2.17
CA PRO A 196 8.11 -19.85 3.46
C PRO A 196 9.45 -20.50 3.78
N LEU A 197 9.74 -21.68 3.19
CA LEU A 197 11.02 -22.39 3.39
C LEU A 197 12.16 -21.88 2.48
N SER A 198 11.82 -21.16 1.42
CA SER A 198 12.78 -20.65 0.43
C SER A 198 13.09 -19.16 0.60
N LEU A 199 12.55 -18.52 1.62
CA LEU A 199 12.86 -17.19 2.09
C LEU A 199 13.89 -17.22 3.21
#